data_8ab7c2395897d97778311310340448be
#
_entry.id   8ab7c2395897d97778311310340448be
#
_cell.length_a   1.000
_cell.length_b   1.000
_cell.length_c   1.000
_cell.angle_alpha   90.00
_cell.angle_beta   90.00
_cell.angle_gamma   90.00
#
_symmetry.space_group_name_H-M   'P 1'
#
loop_
_entity.id
_entity.type
_entity.pdbx_description
1 polymer ?
#
loop_
_entity_poly.entity_id
_entity_poly.type
_entity_poly.pdbx_seq_one_letter_code
_entity_poly.pdbx_strand_id
1 'polypeptide(L)'
;MSIKKIAKEAGVSTATVSRVLNNPGYKCSSEELRERIWKIAREFNYMPNEAARNLKKGITDTSQKVWYLDVLMTRTGDLETDPFFSELLRVIESEIHRQGCILMHIFHQPLFSNDRKCRTENIDKVIAQMEPDGEIRSDGLIIIGKCNDNVLKKLSAKYRSIVSVNRNSTNYLVDEVICDGKRIAAM
;
A
#
# COMPACT_ATOMS: atom_id res chain seq x y z
N MET A 1 4.14 -15.31 13.47
CA MET A 1 3.13 -16.05 14.30
C MET A 1 2.47 -17.13 13.47
N SER A 2 1.86 -18.17 14.09
CA SER A 2 1.31 -19.30 13.34
C SER A 2 -0.20 -19.44 13.55
N ILE A 3 -0.88 -19.94 12.53
CA ILE A 3 -2.32 -20.25 12.55
C ILE A 3 -2.71 -21.20 13.70
N LYS A 4 -1.77 -22.03 14.16
CA LYS A 4 -1.97 -22.94 15.31
C LYS A 4 -2.23 -22.19 16.61
N LYS A 5 -1.56 -21.04 16.82
CA LYS A 5 -1.73 -20.24 18.02
C LYS A 5 -3.08 -19.53 18.03
N ILE A 6 -3.51 -18.99 16.88
CA ILE A 6 -4.85 -18.40 16.71
C ILE A 6 -5.94 -19.46 16.96
N ALA A 7 -5.76 -20.66 16.42
CA ALA A 7 -6.70 -21.76 16.60
C ALA A 7 -6.88 -22.14 18.08
N LYS A 8 -5.77 -22.19 18.82
CA LYS A 8 -5.76 -22.47 20.27
C LYS A 8 -6.52 -21.40 21.05
N GLU A 9 -6.22 -20.12 20.79
CA GLU A 9 -6.86 -18.98 21.48
C GLU A 9 -8.36 -18.85 21.13
N ALA A 10 -8.71 -19.13 19.87
CA ALA A 10 -10.10 -19.09 19.42
C ALA A 10 -10.90 -20.35 19.82
N GLY A 11 -10.25 -21.40 20.32
CA GLY A 11 -10.90 -22.65 20.70
C GLY A 11 -11.45 -23.44 19.50
N VAL A 12 -10.81 -23.34 18.33
CA VAL A 12 -11.25 -24.00 17.09
C VAL A 12 -10.09 -24.69 16.37
N SER A 13 -10.44 -25.46 15.32
CA SER A 13 -9.42 -26.13 14.52
C SER A 13 -8.63 -25.12 13.65
N THR A 14 -7.39 -25.46 13.32
CA THR A 14 -6.58 -24.68 12.36
C THR A 14 -7.22 -24.59 10.99
N ALA A 15 -8.01 -25.60 10.60
CA ALA A 15 -8.78 -25.61 9.36
C ALA A 15 -9.88 -24.56 9.39
N THR A 16 -10.61 -24.40 10.52
CA THR A 16 -11.63 -23.38 10.70
C THR A 16 -11.02 -21.99 10.61
N VAL A 17 -9.94 -21.74 11.34
CA VAL A 17 -9.21 -20.45 11.27
C VAL A 17 -8.76 -20.14 9.83
N SER A 18 -8.17 -21.15 9.16
CA SER A 18 -7.72 -20.98 7.77
C SER A 18 -8.87 -20.64 6.82
N ARG A 19 -10.03 -21.25 6.96
CA ARG A 19 -11.20 -20.98 6.12
C ARG A 19 -11.74 -19.57 6.38
N VAL A 20 -11.87 -19.17 7.64
CA VAL A 20 -12.37 -17.84 8.04
C VAL A 20 -11.45 -16.73 7.52
N LEU A 21 -10.12 -16.88 7.68
CA LEU A 21 -9.17 -15.84 7.30
C LEU A 21 -8.91 -15.78 5.79
N ASN A 22 -9.12 -16.89 5.05
CA ASN A 22 -8.75 -16.97 3.63
C ASN A 22 -9.95 -17.03 2.67
N ASN A 23 -11.18 -17.16 3.17
CA ASN A 23 -12.37 -17.25 2.32
C ASN A 23 -13.46 -16.31 2.84
N PRO A 24 -13.60 -15.12 2.23
CA PRO A 24 -14.64 -14.16 2.63
C PRO A 24 -16.06 -14.72 2.57
N GLY A 25 -16.32 -15.66 1.64
CA GLY A 25 -17.62 -16.33 1.48
C GLY A 25 -17.83 -17.56 2.39
N TYR A 26 -16.86 -17.91 3.23
CA TYR A 26 -17.03 -19.07 4.11
C TYR A 26 -18.10 -18.79 5.18
N LYS A 27 -19.16 -19.61 5.16
CA LYS A 27 -20.19 -19.59 6.20
C LYS A 27 -19.61 -20.18 7.50
N CYS A 28 -19.23 -19.30 8.43
CA CYS A 28 -18.83 -19.69 9.76
C CYS A 28 -20.05 -20.17 10.57
N SER A 29 -19.83 -20.98 11.58
CA SER A 29 -20.91 -21.48 12.47
C SER A 29 -21.62 -20.34 13.22
N SER A 30 -20.93 -19.23 13.50
CA SER A 30 -21.55 -17.98 13.98
C SER A 30 -20.68 -16.78 13.56
N GLU A 31 -21.30 -15.61 13.46
CA GLU A 31 -20.61 -14.36 13.17
C GLU A 31 -19.68 -13.94 14.33
N GLU A 32 -20.12 -14.19 15.58
CA GLU A 32 -19.28 -13.93 16.77
C GLU A 32 -17.96 -14.71 16.74
N LEU A 33 -18.02 -15.97 16.27
CA LEU A 33 -16.80 -16.78 16.10
C LEU A 33 -15.89 -16.20 15.02
N ARG A 34 -16.46 -15.72 13.92
CA ARG A 34 -15.74 -15.06 12.84
C ARG A 34 -15.01 -13.82 13.37
N GLU A 35 -15.74 -12.93 14.05
CA GLU A 35 -15.18 -11.72 14.64
C GLU A 35 -14.09 -12.01 15.66
N ARG A 36 -14.28 -13.02 16.51
CA ARG A 36 -13.27 -13.45 17.47
C ARG A 36 -11.99 -13.92 16.80
N ILE A 37 -12.08 -14.72 15.73
CA ILE A 37 -10.91 -15.17 14.96
C ILE A 37 -10.19 -13.98 14.35
N TRP A 38 -10.92 -13.03 13.74
CA TRP A 38 -10.33 -11.82 13.17
C TRP A 38 -9.70 -10.89 14.20
N LYS A 39 -10.32 -10.76 15.38
CA LYS A 39 -9.77 -10.00 16.50
C LYS A 39 -8.42 -10.58 16.96
N ILE A 40 -8.38 -11.88 17.22
CA ILE A 40 -7.15 -12.58 17.62
C ILE A 40 -6.09 -12.49 16.53
N ALA A 41 -6.45 -12.64 15.25
CA ALA A 41 -5.50 -12.52 14.15
C ALA A 41 -4.86 -11.12 14.09
N ARG A 42 -5.65 -10.06 14.31
CA ARG A 42 -5.17 -8.67 14.38
C ARG A 42 -4.26 -8.43 15.60
N GLU A 43 -4.66 -8.91 16.78
CA GLU A 43 -3.86 -8.79 18.02
C GLU A 43 -2.48 -9.46 17.87
N PHE A 44 -2.43 -10.56 17.15
CA PHE A 44 -1.19 -11.28 16.87
C PHE A 44 -0.45 -10.81 15.60
N ASN A 45 -0.94 -9.78 14.94
CA ASN A 45 -0.42 -9.29 13.66
C ASN A 45 -0.20 -10.44 12.65
N TYR A 46 -1.17 -11.37 12.61
CA TYR A 46 -1.10 -12.52 11.74
C TYR A 46 -1.61 -12.17 10.34
N MET A 47 -0.77 -12.37 9.35
CA MET A 47 -1.12 -12.23 7.93
C MET A 47 -1.16 -13.60 7.27
N PRO A 48 -2.26 -13.95 6.55
CA PRO A 48 -2.32 -15.17 5.76
C PRO A 48 -1.21 -15.20 4.71
N ASN A 49 -0.37 -16.23 4.72
CA ASN A 49 0.69 -16.38 3.73
C ASN A 49 0.12 -16.95 2.42
N GLU A 50 -0.01 -16.09 1.41
CA GLU A 50 -0.54 -16.47 0.09
C GLU A 50 0.40 -17.42 -0.67
N ALA A 51 1.71 -17.27 -0.53
CA ALA A 51 2.67 -18.18 -1.16
C ALA A 51 2.52 -19.62 -0.65
N ALA A 52 2.36 -19.80 0.66
CA ALA A 52 2.07 -21.13 1.25
C ALA A 52 0.69 -21.68 0.82
N ARG A 53 -0.25 -20.80 0.52
CA ARG A 53 -1.60 -21.14 0.04
C ARG A 53 -1.59 -21.63 -1.39
N ASN A 54 -0.84 -20.96 -2.26
CA ASN A 54 -0.68 -21.33 -3.66
C ASN A 54 0.06 -22.67 -3.81
N LEU A 55 1.11 -22.89 -3.02
CA LEU A 55 1.81 -24.18 -2.96
C LEU A 55 0.86 -25.33 -2.59
N LYS A 56 -0.02 -25.12 -1.61
CA LYS A 56 -0.96 -26.16 -1.13
C LYS A 56 -2.10 -26.43 -2.12
N LYS A 57 -2.41 -25.49 -3.02
CA LYS A 57 -3.38 -25.65 -4.10
C LYS A 57 -2.83 -26.32 -5.35
N GLY A 58 -1.54 -26.67 -5.35
CA GLY A 58 -0.86 -27.23 -6.53
C GLY A 58 -0.77 -26.22 -7.70
N ILE A 59 -1.04 -24.95 -7.43
CA ILE A 59 -0.84 -23.89 -8.39
C ILE A 59 0.65 -23.59 -8.40
N THR A 60 1.38 -24.36 -9.19
CA THR A 60 2.79 -24.12 -9.53
C THR A 60 2.91 -23.14 -10.69
N ASP A 61 1.90 -22.28 -10.88
CA ASP A 61 2.03 -21.19 -11.84
C ASP A 61 2.99 -20.15 -11.25
N THR A 62 4.27 -20.41 -11.47
CA THR A 62 5.41 -19.55 -11.12
C THR A 62 5.47 -18.29 -11.98
N SER A 63 4.43 -18.01 -12.74
CA SER A 63 4.31 -16.83 -13.58
C SER A 63 3.48 -15.71 -12.93
N GLN A 64 3.23 -15.73 -11.61
CA GLN A 64 2.71 -14.52 -10.96
C GLN A 64 3.78 -13.44 -11.09
N LYS A 65 3.54 -12.51 -12.02
CA LYS A 65 4.37 -11.32 -12.19
C LYS A 65 4.45 -10.62 -10.84
N VAL A 66 5.65 -10.57 -10.27
CA VAL A 66 5.92 -9.76 -9.08
C VAL A 66 5.90 -8.30 -9.52
N TRP A 67 5.09 -7.49 -8.85
CA TRP A 67 5.00 -6.06 -9.10
C TRP A 67 5.96 -5.30 -8.19
N TYR A 68 6.71 -4.39 -8.80
CA TYR A 68 7.66 -3.53 -8.11
C TYR A 68 7.07 -2.13 -7.99
N LEU A 69 7.00 -1.60 -6.78
CA LEU A 69 6.34 -0.33 -6.48
C LEU A 69 7.31 0.63 -5.79
N ASP A 70 7.21 1.90 -6.16
CA ASP A 70 7.83 3.00 -5.45
C ASP A 70 6.79 3.81 -4.70
N VAL A 71 7.20 4.46 -3.61
CA VAL A 71 6.41 5.44 -2.87
C VAL A 71 7.09 6.80 -2.95
N LEU A 72 6.32 7.84 -3.21
CA LEU A 72 6.76 9.23 -3.24
C LEU A 72 6.01 10.05 -2.19
N MET A 73 6.73 10.48 -1.16
CA MET A 73 6.24 11.40 -0.14
C MET A 73 6.52 12.84 -0.56
N THR A 74 5.46 13.63 -0.75
CA THR A 74 5.60 15.03 -1.19
C THR A 74 5.29 16.05 -0.10
N ARG A 75 4.84 15.60 1.08
CA ARG A 75 4.44 16.48 2.17
C ARG A 75 5.58 16.82 3.12
N THR A 76 6.37 15.83 3.48
CA THR A 76 7.44 15.95 4.48
C THR A 76 8.79 15.58 3.90
N GLY A 77 9.84 16.22 4.41
CA GLY A 77 11.23 15.86 4.09
C GLY A 77 11.75 14.68 4.93
N ASP A 78 11.08 14.40 6.06
CA ASP A 78 11.35 13.27 6.93
C ASP A 78 10.02 12.73 7.53
N LEU A 79 10.07 11.53 8.08
CA LEU A 79 8.90 10.84 8.63
C LEU A 79 8.52 11.30 10.05
N GLU A 80 9.42 11.98 10.76
CA GLU A 80 9.23 12.34 12.17
C GLU A 80 8.31 13.55 12.34
N THR A 81 8.17 14.37 11.30
CA THR A 81 7.47 15.66 11.38
C THR A 81 5.96 15.59 11.22
N ASP A 82 5.41 14.50 10.68
CA ASP A 82 3.96 14.36 10.47
C ASP A 82 3.46 12.94 10.76
N PRO A 83 2.92 12.69 11.96
CA PRO A 83 2.44 11.36 12.38
C PRO A 83 1.37 10.76 11.46
N PHE A 84 0.52 11.59 10.85
CA PHE A 84 -0.52 11.12 9.94
C PHE A 84 0.09 10.47 8.69
N PHE A 85 1.07 11.15 8.06
CA PHE A 85 1.72 10.62 6.87
C PHE A 85 2.63 9.43 7.16
N SER A 86 3.24 9.39 8.34
CA SER A 86 4.02 8.22 8.80
C SER A 86 3.14 6.99 8.96
N GLU A 87 1.97 7.14 9.57
CA GLU A 87 1.02 6.04 9.74
C GLU A 87 0.43 5.61 8.39
N LEU A 88 0.13 6.55 7.51
CA LEU A 88 -0.36 6.25 6.17
C LEU A 88 0.69 5.46 5.37
N LEU A 89 1.95 5.85 5.42
CA LEU A 89 3.05 5.11 4.79
C LEU A 89 3.15 3.70 5.33
N ARG A 90 3.11 3.53 6.66
CA ARG A 90 3.14 2.22 7.33
C ARG A 90 2.01 1.29 6.85
N VAL A 91 0.80 1.83 6.70
CA VAL A 91 -0.35 1.07 6.18
C VAL A 91 -0.12 0.66 4.73
N ILE A 92 0.39 1.56 3.89
CA ILE A 92 0.70 1.30 2.48
C ILE A 92 1.79 0.23 2.35
N GLU A 93 2.86 0.32 3.11
CA GLU A 93 3.93 -0.70 3.14
C GLU A 93 3.39 -2.08 3.52
N SER A 94 2.57 -2.12 4.58
CA SER A 94 1.94 -3.37 5.02
C SER A 94 1.04 -3.97 3.94
N GLU A 95 0.29 -3.13 3.21
CA GLU A 95 -0.60 -3.59 2.14
C GLU A 95 0.17 -4.05 0.90
N ILE A 96 1.23 -3.37 0.50
CA ILE A 96 2.14 -3.78 -0.58
C ILE A 96 2.65 -5.19 -0.32
N HIS A 97 3.16 -5.45 0.89
CA HIS A 97 3.61 -6.78 1.29
C HIS A 97 2.48 -7.81 1.29
N ARG A 98 1.30 -7.43 1.78
CA ARG A 98 0.14 -8.31 1.83
C ARG A 98 -0.32 -8.77 0.45
N GLN A 99 -0.18 -7.90 -0.56
CA GLN A 99 -0.53 -8.18 -1.95
C GLN A 99 0.56 -8.94 -2.71
N GLY A 100 1.68 -9.27 -2.07
CA GLY A 100 2.81 -9.96 -2.71
C GLY A 100 3.59 -9.07 -3.68
N CYS A 101 3.45 -7.75 -3.54
CA CYS A 101 4.26 -6.78 -4.27
C CYS A 101 5.56 -6.47 -3.50
N ILE A 102 6.54 -5.92 -4.19
CA ILE A 102 7.82 -5.50 -3.62
C ILE A 102 7.88 -3.97 -3.62
N LEU A 103 8.05 -3.38 -2.44
CA LEU A 103 8.40 -1.98 -2.30
C LEU A 103 9.89 -1.81 -2.59
N MET A 104 10.21 -1.05 -3.64
CA MET A 104 11.59 -0.81 -4.08
C MET A 104 12.21 0.40 -3.37
N HIS A 105 11.53 1.55 -3.47
CA HIS A 105 12.06 2.81 -2.95
C HIS A 105 10.97 3.66 -2.31
N ILE A 106 11.39 4.44 -1.32
CA ILE A 106 10.60 5.51 -0.73
C ILE A 106 11.35 6.82 -0.97
N PHE A 107 10.75 7.69 -1.77
CA PHE A 107 11.32 9.00 -2.09
C PHE A 107 10.65 10.08 -1.25
N HIS A 108 11.44 11.01 -0.73
CA HIS A 108 10.98 12.18 -0.02
C HIS A 108 11.29 13.44 -0.84
N GLN A 109 10.27 14.03 -1.49
CA GLN A 109 10.43 15.19 -2.36
C GLN A 109 9.40 16.28 -2.07
N PRO A 110 9.52 17.03 -0.96
CA PRO A 110 8.59 18.09 -0.59
C PRO A 110 8.50 19.20 -1.64
N LEU A 111 9.57 19.38 -2.44
CA LEU A 111 9.61 20.28 -3.57
C LEU A 111 8.41 20.09 -4.50
N PHE A 112 8.00 18.84 -4.75
CA PHE A 112 6.94 18.51 -5.70
C PHE A 112 5.54 18.93 -5.25
N SER A 113 5.35 19.28 -3.99
CA SER A 113 4.10 19.86 -3.48
C SER A 113 4.02 21.38 -3.63
N ASN A 114 5.14 22.05 -3.93
CA ASN A 114 5.25 23.50 -3.98
C ASN A 114 5.24 24.01 -5.41
N ASP A 115 4.09 24.55 -5.86
CA ASP A 115 3.91 25.03 -7.22
C ASP A 115 4.86 26.17 -7.62
N ARG A 116 5.27 27.03 -6.66
CA ARG A 116 6.20 28.14 -6.92
C ARG A 116 7.61 27.56 -7.17
N LYS A 117 8.08 26.70 -6.27
CA LYS A 117 9.42 26.09 -6.41
C LYS A 117 9.50 25.18 -7.63
N CYS A 118 8.43 24.47 -7.98
CA CYS A 118 8.37 23.65 -9.19
C CYS A 118 8.52 24.44 -10.50
N ARG A 119 8.33 25.79 -10.48
CA ARG A 119 8.54 26.66 -11.65
C ARG A 119 9.97 27.17 -11.74
N THR A 120 10.68 27.26 -10.64
CA THR A 120 12.03 27.83 -10.55
C THR A 120 13.13 26.79 -10.53
N GLU A 121 12.82 25.58 -10.04
CA GLU A 121 13.79 24.49 -9.93
C GLU A 121 13.79 23.59 -11.16
N ASN A 122 14.94 22.97 -11.43
CA ASN A 122 15.05 21.99 -12.50
C ASN A 122 14.46 20.64 -12.08
N ILE A 123 13.14 20.47 -12.29
CA ILE A 123 12.41 19.28 -11.92
C ILE A 123 12.92 18.02 -12.62
N ASP A 124 13.40 18.12 -13.86
CA ASP A 124 13.94 16.98 -14.61
C ASP A 124 15.18 16.41 -13.91
N LYS A 125 16.04 17.28 -13.40
CA LYS A 125 17.21 16.86 -12.62
C LYS A 125 16.81 16.15 -11.32
N VAL A 126 15.79 16.66 -10.63
CA VAL A 126 15.30 16.04 -9.38
C VAL A 126 14.66 14.67 -9.67
N ILE A 127 13.88 14.57 -10.74
CA ILE A 127 13.27 13.29 -11.15
C ILE A 127 14.36 12.29 -11.59
N ALA A 128 15.42 12.76 -12.27
CA ALA A 128 16.54 11.90 -12.66
C ALA A 128 17.29 11.34 -11.45
N GLN A 129 17.37 12.09 -10.34
CA GLN A 129 17.98 11.61 -9.09
C GLN A 129 17.13 10.53 -8.36
N MET A 130 15.86 10.39 -8.73
CA MET A 130 14.99 9.30 -8.25
C MET A 130 15.17 8.02 -9.08
N GLU A 131 16.04 8.01 -10.08
CA GLU A 131 16.36 6.82 -10.83
C GLU A 131 17.40 6.00 -10.07
N PRO A 132 17.04 4.80 -9.60
CA PRO A 132 18.03 3.92 -9.02
C PRO A 132 19.01 3.43 -10.11
N ASP A 133 20.26 3.31 -9.74
CA ASP A 133 21.30 2.69 -10.57
C ASP A 133 21.08 1.17 -10.65
N GLY A 134 20.00 0.73 -11.30
CA GLY A 134 19.64 -0.70 -11.34
C GLY A 134 18.87 -1.11 -12.59
N GLU A 135 18.94 -2.41 -12.91
CA GLU A 135 18.24 -2.99 -14.07
C GLU A 135 16.74 -3.11 -13.87
N ILE A 136 16.26 -3.13 -12.62
CA ILE A 136 14.85 -3.34 -12.29
C ILE A 136 14.16 -1.99 -12.17
N ARG A 137 13.20 -1.75 -13.07
CA ARG A 137 12.33 -0.57 -13.02
C ARG A 137 11.05 -0.89 -12.25
N SER A 138 10.61 0.05 -11.43
CA SER A 138 9.32 -0.06 -10.74
C SER A 138 8.16 0.00 -11.73
N ASP A 139 7.18 -0.86 -11.53
CA ASP A 139 5.97 -0.94 -12.37
C ASP A 139 4.99 0.20 -12.04
N GLY A 140 4.95 0.65 -10.79
CA GLY A 140 4.01 1.66 -10.31
C GLY A 140 4.57 2.60 -9.25
N LEU A 141 3.89 3.74 -9.11
CA LEU A 141 4.21 4.78 -8.14
C LEU A 141 2.99 5.12 -7.29
N ILE A 142 3.15 5.12 -5.97
CA ILE A 142 2.16 5.63 -5.03
C ILE A 142 2.63 6.99 -4.53
N ILE A 143 1.85 8.04 -4.80
CA ILE A 143 2.18 9.40 -4.35
C ILE A 143 1.34 9.74 -3.12
N ILE A 144 2.00 10.13 -2.04
CA ILE A 144 1.35 10.53 -0.79
C ILE A 144 1.48 12.04 -0.62
N GLY A 145 0.33 12.72 -0.66
CA GLY A 145 0.22 14.17 -0.55
C GLY A 145 0.06 14.90 -1.88
N LYS A 146 0.05 16.24 -1.81
CA LYS A 146 -0.11 17.09 -2.98
C LYS A 146 1.10 16.96 -3.92
N CYS A 147 0.83 16.80 -5.23
CA CYS A 147 1.86 16.79 -6.26
C CYS A 147 1.50 17.79 -7.38
N ASN A 148 2.45 18.57 -7.81
CA ASN A 148 2.30 19.52 -8.92
C ASN A 148 1.98 18.78 -10.22
N ASP A 149 1.08 19.34 -11.04
CA ASP A 149 0.60 18.69 -12.27
C ASP A 149 1.69 18.50 -13.33
N ASN A 150 2.66 19.43 -13.42
CA ASN A 150 3.77 19.28 -14.37
C ASN A 150 4.71 18.14 -13.93
N VAL A 151 4.98 18.02 -12.63
CA VAL A 151 5.74 16.91 -12.06
C VAL A 151 5.00 15.61 -12.35
N LEU A 152 3.70 15.58 -12.09
CA LEU A 152 2.88 14.39 -12.29
C LEU A 152 2.90 13.91 -13.75
N LYS A 153 2.78 14.84 -14.72
CA LYS A 153 2.88 14.53 -16.15
C LYS A 153 4.24 13.90 -16.52
N LYS A 154 5.33 14.40 -15.92
CA LYS A 154 6.67 13.84 -16.14
C LYS A 154 6.81 12.44 -15.53
N LEU A 155 6.28 12.24 -14.32
CA LEU A 155 6.27 10.93 -13.67
C LEU A 155 5.39 9.92 -14.42
N SER A 156 4.27 10.36 -15.01
CA SER A 156 3.39 9.50 -15.83
C SER A 156 4.05 9.01 -17.12
N ALA A 157 5.07 9.69 -17.61
CA ALA A 157 5.87 9.19 -18.73
C ALA A 157 6.86 8.09 -18.30
N LYS A 158 7.12 7.97 -17.01
CA LYS A 158 8.14 7.08 -16.44
C LYS A 158 7.55 5.83 -15.81
N TYR A 159 6.44 5.96 -15.08
CA TYR A 159 5.74 4.87 -14.42
C TYR A 159 4.53 4.44 -15.23
N ARG A 160 4.31 3.12 -15.30
CA ARG A 160 3.16 2.53 -16.00
C ARG A 160 1.83 2.88 -15.33
N SER A 161 1.83 2.92 -14.01
CA SER A 161 0.65 3.23 -13.20
C SER A 161 1.04 4.17 -12.07
N ILE A 162 0.21 5.18 -11.81
CA ILE A 162 0.37 6.09 -10.68
C ILE A 162 -0.96 6.17 -9.94
N VAL A 163 -0.88 6.01 -8.61
CA VAL A 163 -2.00 6.26 -7.70
C VAL A 163 -1.59 7.36 -6.74
N SER A 164 -2.44 8.37 -6.57
CA SER A 164 -2.22 9.44 -5.63
C SER A 164 -3.12 9.28 -4.41
N VAL A 165 -2.58 9.48 -3.23
CA VAL A 165 -3.31 9.41 -1.96
C VAL A 165 -3.31 10.80 -1.33
N ASN A 166 -4.51 11.31 -1.03
CA ASN A 166 -4.73 12.62 -0.39
C ASN A 166 -4.12 13.82 -1.15
N ARG A 167 -4.12 13.75 -2.47
CA ARG A 167 -3.71 14.87 -3.34
C ARG A 167 -4.76 15.96 -3.39
N ASN A 168 -6.05 15.59 -3.28
CA ASN A 168 -7.22 16.47 -3.31
C ASN A 168 -7.25 17.39 -4.53
N SER A 169 -6.98 16.84 -5.71
CA SER A 169 -7.02 17.56 -6.96
C SER A 169 -8.34 17.34 -7.69
N THR A 170 -8.80 18.34 -8.42
CA THR A 170 -9.91 18.20 -9.39
C THR A 170 -9.44 17.72 -10.76
N ASN A 171 -8.15 17.47 -10.89
CA ASN A 171 -7.50 17.15 -12.13
C ASN A 171 -7.22 15.64 -12.19
N TYR A 172 -8.05 14.90 -12.91
CA TYR A 172 -8.04 13.43 -12.99
C TYR A 172 -6.90 12.88 -13.88
N LEU A 173 -5.68 13.37 -13.68
CA LEU A 173 -4.50 12.89 -14.43
C LEU A 173 -4.03 11.50 -14.03
N VAL A 174 -4.37 11.07 -12.82
CA VAL A 174 -4.06 9.76 -12.24
C VAL A 174 -5.20 9.31 -11.35
N ASP A 175 -5.23 8.02 -11.02
CA ASP A 175 -6.16 7.50 -10.02
C ASP A 175 -5.85 8.13 -8.65
N GLU A 176 -6.92 8.53 -7.93
CA GLU A 176 -6.78 9.24 -6.67
C GLU A 176 -7.64 8.62 -5.57
N VAL A 177 -7.01 8.36 -4.44
CA VAL A 177 -7.69 8.00 -3.19
C VAL A 177 -7.79 9.25 -2.33
N ILE A 178 -9.03 9.69 -2.07
CA ILE A 178 -9.32 10.89 -1.27
C ILE A 178 -10.09 10.54 -0.01
N CYS A 179 -9.90 11.34 1.02
CA CYS A 179 -10.73 11.31 2.22
C CYS A 179 -11.92 12.27 2.03
N ASP A 180 -13.14 11.76 2.15
CA ASP A 180 -14.34 12.61 2.15
C ASP A 180 -14.52 13.26 3.53
N GLY A 181 -13.77 14.34 3.77
CA GLY A 181 -13.82 15.09 5.02
C GLY A 181 -15.19 15.67 5.36
N LYS A 182 -16.05 15.94 4.36
CA LYS A 182 -17.43 16.42 4.60
C LYS A 182 -18.29 15.33 5.21
N ARG A 183 -18.14 14.09 4.72
CA ARG A 183 -18.87 12.93 5.21
C ARG A 183 -18.43 12.54 6.62
N ILE A 184 -17.13 12.65 6.91
CA ILE A 184 -16.59 12.36 8.25
C ILE A 184 -17.03 13.40 9.27
N ALA A 185 -17.06 14.70 8.89
CA ALA A 185 -17.49 15.77 9.78
C ALA A 185 -19.02 15.78 10.05
N ALA A 186 -19.81 15.04 9.28
CA ALA A 186 -21.26 14.90 9.43
C ALA A 186 -21.67 13.67 10.26
N MET A 187 -20.73 12.86 10.69
CA MET A 187 -20.92 11.70 11.59
C MET A 187 -20.68 12.08 13.04
#